data_7e82441cf4831d8893a809436e4138ee
#
_entry.id   7e82441cf4831d8893a809436e4138ee
#
_cell.length_a   1.000
_cell.length_b   1.000
_cell.length_c   1.000
_cell.angle_alpha   90.00
_cell.angle_beta   90.00
_cell.angle_gamma   90.00
#
_symmetry.space_group_name_H-M   'P 1'
#
loop_
_entity.id
_entity.type
_entity.pdbx_description
1 polymer ?
#
loop_
_entity_poly.entity_id
_entity_poly.type
_entity_poly.pdbx_seq_one_letter_code
_entity_poly.pdbx_strand_id
1 'polypeptide(L)'
;MKIPFIRCYANGNDFILILSENFPDIEAKKSIIQRLCNRHTGIGSDGLFIISPSKKKDFLLDYYNSDGSWETFCANGSRGVSLFMYQSGKVGLKMKFETGAGVHWSEIKSDTMVVMRMRTPEYKSEELNPEESAGFFVHSGAHHFVCESDNLEEEYVLNLGKRIRQHQLFQPKGINVNFYKLGTDGTVEI
;
A
#
# COMPACT_ATOMS: atom_id res chain seq x y z
N MET A 1 -28.11 1.00 7.72
CA MET A 1 -27.68 0.99 6.30
C MET A 1 -26.76 -0.20 6.10
N LYS A 2 -26.91 -0.97 5.02
CA LYS A 2 -25.99 -2.08 4.68
C LYS A 2 -25.07 -1.61 3.57
N ILE A 3 -23.76 -1.69 3.78
CA ILE A 3 -22.75 -1.34 2.79
C ILE A 3 -22.15 -2.65 2.27
N PRO A 4 -22.37 -3.02 1.00
CA PRO A 4 -21.71 -4.17 0.40
C PRO A 4 -20.20 -3.90 0.27
N PHE A 5 -19.40 -4.89 0.61
CA PHE A 5 -17.94 -4.79 0.55
C PHE A 5 -17.33 -6.13 0.13
N ILE A 6 -16.10 -6.07 -0.31
CA ILE A 6 -15.26 -7.23 -0.62
C ILE A 6 -14.04 -7.21 0.30
N ARG A 7 -13.63 -8.36 0.81
CA ARG A 7 -12.30 -8.52 1.42
C ARG A 7 -11.31 -9.01 0.39
N CYS A 8 -10.13 -8.43 0.41
CA CYS A 8 -9.03 -8.85 -0.45
C CYS A 8 -7.74 -8.98 0.35
N TYR A 9 -6.91 -9.93 -0.06
CA TYR A 9 -5.57 -10.14 0.48
C TYR A 9 -4.56 -9.96 -0.65
N ALA A 10 -3.52 -9.19 -0.38
CA ALA A 10 -2.48 -8.95 -1.36
C ALA A 10 -1.13 -8.71 -0.67
N ASN A 11 -0.17 -9.58 -0.91
CA ASN A 11 1.21 -9.47 -0.41
C ASN A 11 1.30 -9.23 1.11
N GLY A 12 0.59 -10.03 1.90
CA GLY A 12 0.61 -9.95 3.37
C GLY A 12 -0.35 -8.93 4.00
N ASN A 13 -0.95 -8.03 3.22
CA ASN A 13 -1.94 -7.07 3.70
C ASN A 13 -3.37 -7.53 3.39
N ASP A 14 -4.31 -7.12 4.24
CA ASP A 14 -5.73 -7.29 3.99
C ASP A 14 -6.45 -5.95 3.85
N PHE A 15 -7.43 -5.92 2.96
CA PHE A 15 -8.13 -4.69 2.60
C PHE A 15 -9.64 -4.91 2.48
N ILE A 16 -10.39 -3.85 2.75
CA ILE A 16 -11.81 -3.72 2.43
C ILE A 16 -11.93 -2.94 1.13
N LEU A 17 -12.66 -3.48 0.15
CA LEU A 17 -12.96 -2.82 -1.11
C LEU A 17 -14.44 -2.44 -1.15
N ILE A 18 -14.74 -1.20 -1.48
CA ILE A 18 -16.11 -0.67 -1.60
C ILE A 18 -16.21 0.12 -2.92
N LEU A 19 -17.26 -0.16 -3.69
CA LEU A 19 -17.58 0.67 -4.84
C LEU A 19 -18.17 2.00 -4.34
N SER A 20 -17.76 3.12 -4.93
CA SER A 20 -18.17 4.45 -4.47
C SER A 20 -19.68 4.68 -4.45
N GLU A 21 -20.41 4.05 -5.34
CA GLU A 21 -21.88 4.06 -5.37
C GLU A 21 -22.53 3.49 -4.10
N ASN A 22 -21.80 2.63 -3.37
CA ASN A 22 -22.23 2.01 -2.13
C ASN A 22 -21.65 2.66 -0.87
N PHE A 23 -20.71 3.60 -1.03
CA PHE A 23 -20.11 4.30 0.09
C PHE A 23 -20.88 5.58 0.37
N PRO A 24 -21.37 5.79 1.57
CA PRO A 24 -22.10 7.00 1.89
C PRO A 24 -21.21 8.23 1.73
N ASP A 25 -21.71 9.24 1.03
CA ASP A 25 -21.05 10.55 0.95
C ASP A 25 -21.26 11.27 2.28
N ILE A 26 -20.32 11.13 3.20
CA ILE A 26 -20.47 11.61 4.58
C ILE A 26 -19.26 12.44 4.96
N GLU A 27 -19.51 13.58 5.61
CA GLU A 27 -18.50 14.40 6.31
C GLU A 27 -17.66 13.59 7.32
N ALA A 28 -18.22 12.50 7.87
CA ALA A 28 -17.56 11.60 8.83
C ALA A 28 -16.77 10.43 8.19
N LYS A 29 -16.32 10.56 6.94
CA LYS A 29 -15.63 9.49 6.18
C LYS A 29 -14.49 8.81 6.98
N LYS A 30 -13.66 9.61 7.65
CA LYS A 30 -12.56 9.11 8.46
C LYS A 30 -13.02 8.18 9.58
N SER A 31 -14.01 8.59 10.36
CA SER A 31 -14.50 7.80 11.51
C SER A 31 -15.19 6.50 11.09
N ILE A 32 -15.86 6.50 9.93
CA ILE A 32 -16.47 5.30 9.38
C ILE A 32 -15.39 4.31 8.95
N ILE A 33 -14.35 4.78 8.25
CA ILE A 33 -13.22 3.93 7.83
C ILE A 33 -12.52 3.33 9.05
N GLN A 34 -12.22 4.13 10.07
CA GLN A 34 -11.65 3.63 11.33
C GLN A 34 -12.50 2.53 11.96
N ARG A 35 -13.82 2.69 11.98
CA ARG A 35 -14.74 1.67 12.52
C ARG A 35 -14.74 0.41 11.67
N LEU A 36 -14.80 0.53 10.35
CA LEU A 36 -14.77 -0.62 9.43
C LEU A 36 -13.47 -1.40 9.54
N CYS A 37 -12.33 -0.70 9.61
CA CYS A 37 -11.01 -1.31 9.68
C CYS A 37 -10.63 -1.84 11.07
N ASN A 38 -11.38 -1.48 12.12
CA ASN A 38 -11.10 -1.94 13.48
C ASN A 38 -11.28 -3.46 13.58
N ARG A 39 -10.24 -4.18 14.02
CA ARG A 39 -10.24 -5.66 14.08
C ARG A 39 -11.09 -6.24 15.19
N HIS A 40 -11.46 -5.44 16.18
CA HIS A 40 -12.27 -5.90 17.34
C HIS A 40 -13.74 -5.53 17.21
N THR A 41 -14.06 -4.40 16.59
CA THR A 41 -15.43 -3.84 16.57
C THR A 41 -15.99 -3.65 15.16
N GLY A 42 -15.18 -3.85 14.12
CA GLY A 42 -15.53 -3.73 12.72
C GLY A 42 -15.26 -5.00 11.92
N ILE A 43 -15.08 -4.85 10.62
CA ILE A 43 -14.70 -5.94 9.72
C ILE A 43 -13.23 -6.32 9.96
N GLY A 44 -12.39 -5.34 10.27
CA GLY A 44 -10.96 -5.47 10.48
C GLY A 44 -10.17 -5.55 9.18
N SER A 45 -9.21 -4.63 8.98
CA SER A 45 -8.29 -4.65 7.85
C SER A 45 -7.14 -3.65 8.06
N ASP A 46 -6.07 -3.78 7.27
CA ASP A 46 -4.96 -2.81 7.23
C ASP A 46 -5.36 -1.51 6.56
N GLY A 47 -6.37 -1.55 5.68
CA GLY A 47 -6.87 -0.37 5.01
C GLY A 47 -8.12 -0.63 4.18
N LEU A 48 -8.61 0.45 3.54
CA LEU A 48 -9.84 0.44 2.77
C LEU A 48 -9.63 1.16 1.43
N PHE A 49 -10.13 0.58 0.35
CA PHE A 49 -10.21 1.21 -0.96
C PHE A 49 -11.64 1.59 -1.31
N ILE A 50 -11.80 2.81 -1.82
CA ILE A 50 -13.00 3.23 -2.51
C ILE A 50 -12.69 3.23 -4.00
N ILE A 51 -13.48 2.47 -4.77
CA ILE A 51 -13.33 2.31 -6.21
C ILE A 51 -14.40 3.13 -6.88
N SER A 52 -14.01 4.12 -7.67
CA SER A 52 -14.92 5.04 -8.35
C SER A 52 -14.78 4.93 -9.87
N PRO A 53 -15.83 5.25 -10.64
CA PRO A 53 -15.70 5.43 -12.08
C PRO A 53 -14.70 6.55 -12.41
N SER A 54 -13.87 6.35 -13.43
CA SER A 54 -13.02 7.40 -13.99
C SER A 54 -13.55 7.84 -15.36
N LYS A 55 -13.42 9.13 -15.67
CA LYS A 55 -13.75 9.67 -17.01
C LYS A 55 -12.66 9.40 -18.04
N LYS A 56 -11.45 9.08 -17.60
CA LYS A 56 -10.26 9.01 -18.47
C LYS A 56 -9.57 7.66 -18.46
N LYS A 57 -9.81 6.85 -17.42
CA LYS A 57 -9.19 5.56 -17.21
C LYS A 57 -10.23 4.51 -16.84
N ASP A 58 -9.81 3.29 -16.61
CA ASP A 58 -10.75 2.20 -16.30
C ASP A 58 -11.45 2.43 -14.95
N PHE A 59 -10.75 3.00 -13.96
CA PHE A 59 -11.30 3.38 -12.65
C PHE A 59 -10.38 4.35 -11.90
N LEU A 60 -10.88 4.89 -10.79
CA LEU A 60 -10.17 5.71 -9.82
C LEU A 60 -10.13 4.97 -8.48
N LEU A 61 -9.00 5.03 -7.77
CA LEU A 61 -8.82 4.48 -6.44
C LEU A 61 -8.48 5.56 -5.42
N ASP A 62 -9.28 5.62 -4.35
CA ASP A 62 -8.91 6.27 -3.11
C ASP A 62 -8.52 5.22 -2.07
N TYR A 63 -7.33 5.35 -1.50
CA TYR A 63 -6.83 4.48 -0.44
C TYR A 63 -6.82 5.18 0.90
N TYR A 64 -7.22 4.45 1.93
CA TYR A 64 -7.22 4.90 3.31
C TYR A 64 -6.58 3.83 4.20
N ASN A 65 -5.67 4.25 5.08
CA ASN A 65 -5.16 3.40 6.15
C ASN A 65 -6.26 3.08 7.17
N SER A 66 -6.03 2.11 8.04
CA SER A 66 -6.97 1.70 9.08
C SER A 66 -7.32 2.80 10.09
N ASP A 67 -6.47 3.81 10.23
CA ASP A 67 -6.71 5.02 11.03
C ASP A 67 -7.57 6.07 10.30
N GLY A 68 -8.04 5.76 9.09
CA GLY A 68 -8.83 6.63 8.24
C GLY A 68 -8.04 7.75 7.56
N SER A 69 -6.71 7.77 7.65
CA SER A 69 -5.88 8.70 6.87
C SER A 69 -5.88 8.30 5.40
N TRP A 70 -6.09 9.30 4.53
CA TRP A 70 -5.99 9.10 3.09
C TRP A 70 -4.52 9.06 2.66
N GLU A 71 -4.22 8.13 1.77
CA GLU A 71 -2.89 7.96 1.19
C GLU A 71 -2.95 7.96 -0.33
N THR A 72 -1.90 8.45 -0.97
CA THR A 72 -1.87 8.63 -2.41
C THR A 72 -1.82 7.31 -3.18
N PHE A 73 -1.24 6.25 -2.60
CA PHE A 73 -1.04 4.97 -3.28
C PHE A 73 -0.68 3.84 -2.30
N CYS A 74 -1.19 2.64 -2.59
CA CYS A 74 -0.77 1.39 -1.97
C CYS A 74 -0.63 0.31 -3.04
N ALA A 75 0.60 -0.11 -3.35
CA ALA A 75 0.87 -1.07 -4.43
C ALA A 75 0.25 -2.45 -4.17
N ASN A 76 0.30 -2.94 -2.91
CA ASN A 76 -0.25 -4.24 -2.55
C ASN A 76 -1.76 -4.28 -2.77
N GLY A 77 -2.47 -3.34 -2.18
CA GLY A 77 -3.92 -3.27 -2.33
C GLY A 77 -4.37 -2.98 -3.77
N SER A 78 -3.63 -2.16 -4.52
CA SER A 78 -3.95 -1.89 -5.93
C SER A 78 -3.87 -3.15 -6.80
N ARG A 79 -2.98 -4.12 -6.49
CA ARG A 79 -2.98 -5.43 -7.16
C ARG A 79 -4.26 -6.21 -6.87
N GLY A 80 -4.69 -6.24 -5.60
CA GLY A 80 -5.94 -6.90 -5.20
C GLY A 80 -7.17 -6.26 -5.85
N VAL A 81 -7.23 -4.92 -5.89
CA VAL A 81 -8.31 -4.21 -6.60
C VAL A 81 -8.30 -4.54 -8.10
N SER A 82 -7.13 -4.56 -8.74
CA SER A 82 -7.02 -4.89 -10.17
C SER A 82 -7.58 -6.28 -10.47
N LEU A 83 -7.25 -7.26 -9.65
CA LEU A 83 -7.76 -8.63 -9.79
C LEU A 83 -9.29 -8.67 -9.58
N PHE A 84 -9.81 -8.01 -8.56
CA PHE A 84 -11.25 -7.90 -8.31
C PHE A 84 -12.00 -7.25 -9.49
N MET A 85 -11.50 -6.16 -10.03
CA MET A 85 -12.12 -5.45 -11.15
C MET A 85 -12.18 -6.31 -12.41
N TYR A 86 -11.12 -7.07 -12.67
CA TYR A 86 -11.09 -8.07 -13.76
C TYR A 86 -12.09 -9.20 -13.52
N GLN A 87 -12.05 -9.84 -12.35
CA GLN A 87 -12.94 -10.98 -12.02
C GLN A 87 -14.42 -10.61 -12.02
N SER A 88 -14.72 -9.35 -11.68
CA SER A 88 -16.09 -8.82 -11.76
C SER A 88 -16.53 -8.43 -13.17
N GLY A 89 -15.70 -8.64 -14.19
CA GLY A 89 -16.01 -8.30 -15.59
C GLY A 89 -16.05 -6.80 -15.89
N LYS A 90 -15.58 -5.96 -14.97
CA LYS A 90 -15.64 -4.48 -15.11
C LYS A 90 -14.50 -3.93 -15.98
N VAL A 91 -13.38 -4.68 -16.08
CA VAL A 91 -12.20 -4.30 -16.88
C VAL A 91 -11.60 -5.53 -17.54
N GLY A 92 -10.75 -5.33 -18.57
CA GLY A 92 -10.01 -6.40 -19.22
C GLY A 92 -8.74 -6.81 -18.47
N LEU A 93 -7.95 -7.74 -19.07
CA LEU A 93 -6.69 -8.23 -18.51
C LEU A 93 -5.65 -7.12 -18.27
N LYS A 94 -5.64 -6.09 -19.10
CA LYS A 94 -4.76 -4.92 -19.00
C LYS A 94 -5.60 -3.71 -18.68
N MET A 95 -5.19 -2.95 -17.68
CA MET A 95 -5.94 -1.80 -17.22
C MET A 95 -5.05 -0.64 -16.81
N LYS A 96 -5.62 0.56 -16.89
CA LYS A 96 -5.02 1.80 -16.38
C LYS A 96 -5.98 2.43 -15.39
N PHE A 97 -5.48 2.80 -14.23
CA PHE A 97 -6.30 3.42 -13.19
C PHE A 97 -5.60 4.63 -12.58
N GLU A 98 -6.39 5.49 -11.96
CA GLU A 98 -5.92 6.71 -11.31
C GLU A 98 -5.86 6.51 -9.80
N THR A 99 -4.89 7.13 -9.15
CA THR A 99 -4.79 7.28 -7.69
C THR A 99 -4.32 8.69 -7.36
N GLY A 100 -4.19 9.04 -6.09
CA GLY A 100 -3.56 10.30 -5.67
C GLY A 100 -2.11 10.47 -6.15
N ALA A 101 -1.39 9.37 -6.43
CA ALA A 101 -0.04 9.39 -6.99
C ALA A 101 0.00 9.45 -8.53
N GLY A 102 -1.14 9.54 -9.20
CA GLY A 102 -1.26 9.61 -10.66
C GLY A 102 -1.78 8.33 -11.30
N VAL A 103 -1.39 8.10 -12.55
CA VAL A 103 -1.87 6.97 -13.36
C VAL A 103 -0.95 5.77 -13.21
N HIS A 104 -1.54 4.62 -12.96
CA HIS A 104 -0.88 3.33 -12.86
C HIS A 104 -1.35 2.38 -13.96
N TRP A 105 -0.55 1.36 -14.21
CA TRP A 105 -0.86 0.29 -15.14
C TRP A 105 -0.72 -1.05 -14.44
N SER A 106 -1.66 -1.97 -14.69
CA SER A 106 -1.57 -3.35 -14.24
C SER A 106 -2.01 -4.34 -15.31
N GLU A 107 -1.55 -5.58 -15.16
CA GLU A 107 -1.89 -6.70 -16.05
C GLU A 107 -2.11 -7.96 -15.20
N ILE A 108 -3.23 -8.63 -15.41
CA ILE A 108 -3.53 -9.91 -14.80
C ILE A 108 -2.79 -11.00 -15.55
N LYS A 109 -1.96 -11.76 -14.86
CA LYS A 109 -1.19 -12.88 -15.42
C LYS A 109 -1.81 -14.24 -15.08
N SER A 110 -2.47 -14.34 -13.93
CA SER A 110 -3.23 -15.52 -13.49
C SER A 110 -4.23 -15.11 -12.41
N ASP A 111 -4.98 -16.07 -11.90
CA ASP A 111 -5.95 -15.85 -10.80
C ASP A 111 -5.30 -15.38 -9.48
N THR A 112 -3.98 -15.43 -9.39
CA THR A 112 -3.23 -15.03 -8.19
C THR A 112 -2.08 -14.08 -8.49
N MET A 113 -1.79 -13.80 -9.76
CA MET A 113 -0.64 -12.98 -10.15
C MET A 113 -1.06 -11.73 -10.92
N VAL A 114 -0.70 -10.57 -10.36
CA VAL A 114 -0.91 -9.25 -10.98
C VAL A 114 0.43 -8.54 -11.11
N VAL A 115 0.79 -8.21 -12.34
CA VAL A 115 1.94 -7.35 -12.63
C VAL A 115 1.50 -5.90 -12.63
N MET A 116 2.25 -5.04 -11.96
CA MET A 116 2.00 -3.60 -11.92
C MET A 116 3.28 -2.85 -12.31
N ARG A 117 3.11 -1.84 -13.15
CA ARG A 117 4.23 -0.93 -13.46
C ARG A 117 4.36 0.08 -12.34
N MET A 118 5.44 -0.01 -11.59
CA MET A 118 5.79 0.96 -10.55
C MET A 118 6.44 2.20 -11.15
N ARG A 119 6.35 3.32 -10.44
CA ARG A 119 7.15 4.51 -10.75
C ARG A 119 8.62 4.20 -10.50
N THR A 120 9.50 4.82 -11.28
CA THR A 120 10.93 4.80 -10.98
C THR A 120 11.14 5.47 -9.62
N PRO A 121 11.78 4.80 -8.66
CA PRO A 121 12.09 5.41 -7.38
C PRO A 121 12.99 6.63 -7.52
N GLU A 122 12.77 7.63 -6.68
CA GLU A 122 13.62 8.81 -6.55
C GLU A 122 14.45 8.69 -5.28
N TYR A 123 15.77 8.75 -5.40
CA TYR A 123 16.65 8.83 -4.24
C TYR A 123 16.74 10.30 -3.81
N LYS A 124 16.27 10.58 -2.57
CA LYS A 124 16.13 11.95 -2.04
C LYS A 124 17.30 12.36 -1.16
N SER A 125 18.11 11.41 -0.71
CA SER A 125 19.18 11.66 0.23
C SER A 125 20.49 11.05 -0.21
N GLU A 126 21.56 11.59 0.29
CA GLU A 126 22.80 10.84 0.52
C GLU A 126 22.52 9.71 1.51
N GLU A 127 23.52 8.91 1.80
CA GLU A 127 23.40 7.84 2.80
C GLU A 127 23.05 8.42 4.18
N LEU A 128 22.01 7.89 4.80
CA LEU A 128 21.57 8.22 6.16
C LEU A 128 21.93 7.07 7.08
N ASN A 129 22.11 7.37 8.37
CA ASN A 129 22.50 6.36 9.35
C ASN A 129 21.66 6.43 10.66
N PRO A 130 20.32 6.34 10.58
CA PRO A 130 19.48 6.28 11.78
C PRO A 130 19.70 4.95 12.50
N GLU A 131 19.83 5.00 13.84
CA GLU A 131 20.01 3.80 14.67
C GLU A 131 21.20 2.91 14.22
N GLU A 132 22.28 3.55 13.76
CA GLU A 132 23.47 2.86 13.23
C GLU A 132 23.19 1.98 12.00
N SER A 133 22.09 2.24 11.28
CA SER A 133 21.70 1.51 10.09
C SER A 133 21.90 2.39 8.85
N ALA A 134 22.97 2.14 8.10
CA ALA A 134 23.25 2.85 6.85
C ALA A 134 22.24 2.49 5.77
N GLY A 135 21.68 3.51 5.12
CA GLY A 135 20.67 3.31 4.10
C GLY A 135 20.25 4.60 3.40
N PHE A 136 19.23 4.48 2.55
CA PHE A 136 18.81 5.56 1.68
C PHE A 136 17.33 5.87 1.85
N PHE A 137 16.99 7.15 1.81
CA PHE A 137 15.63 7.59 1.63
C PHE A 137 15.23 7.41 0.17
N VAL A 138 14.15 6.71 -0.07
CA VAL A 138 13.61 6.42 -1.40
C VAL A 138 12.13 6.83 -1.46
N HIS A 139 11.74 7.52 -2.53
CA HIS A 139 10.36 7.84 -2.81
C HIS A 139 9.87 7.05 -4.04
N SER A 140 9.02 6.06 -3.81
CA SER A 140 8.44 5.19 -4.85
C SER A 140 6.93 5.38 -5.04
N GLY A 141 6.40 6.52 -4.57
CA GLY A 141 4.96 6.80 -4.38
C GLY A 141 4.60 6.87 -2.90
N ALA A 142 5.37 6.20 -2.05
CA ALA A 142 5.42 6.36 -0.59
C ALA A 142 6.87 6.58 -0.17
N HIS A 143 7.07 7.06 1.06
CA HIS A 143 8.39 7.31 1.62
C HIS A 143 8.93 6.04 2.27
N HIS A 144 10.11 5.64 1.87
CA HIS A 144 10.81 4.46 2.36
C HIS A 144 12.22 4.80 2.82
N PHE A 145 12.67 4.19 3.89
CA PHE A 145 14.06 4.06 4.23
C PHE A 145 14.46 2.62 3.93
N VAL A 146 15.48 2.44 3.09
CA VAL A 146 15.93 1.14 2.60
C VAL A 146 17.36 0.94 3.05
N CYS A 147 17.62 -0.10 3.84
CA CYS A 147 18.95 -0.40 4.39
C CYS A 147 19.27 -1.88 4.26
N GLU A 148 20.55 -2.16 4.02
CA GLU A 148 21.07 -3.51 4.02
C GLU A 148 21.21 -4.04 5.45
N SER A 149 20.90 -5.33 5.65
CA SER A 149 21.04 -5.99 6.95
C SER A 149 21.32 -7.47 6.75
N ASP A 150 22.29 -7.99 7.49
CA ASP A 150 22.57 -9.42 7.53
C ASP A 150 21.54 -10.21 8.33
N ASN A 151 20.77 -9.53 9.19
CA ASN A 151 19.74 -10.14 10.00
C ASN A 151 18.34 -9.68 9.50
N LEU A 152 17.55 -10.64 8.98
CA LEU A 152 16.17 -10.46 8.54
C LEU A 152 15.17 -11.22 9.43
N GLU A 153 15.57 -11.64 10.64
CA GLU A 153 14.66 -12.27 11.59
C GLU A 153 13.54 -11.30 12.00
N GLU A 154 12.31 -11.80 12.06
CA GLU A 154 11.10 -11.00 12.29
C GLU A 154 11.22 -10.11 13.52
N GLU A 155 11.68 -10.64 14.66
CA GLU A 155 11.82 -9.87 15.90
C GLU A 155 12.82 -8.71 15.74
N TYR A 156 13.95 -8.94 15.09
CA TYR A 156 14.95 -7.92 14.80
C TYR A 156 14.38 -6.82 13.90
N VAL A 157 13.76 -7.22 12.78
CA VAL A 157 13.14 -6.31 11.80
C VAL A 157 12.06 -5.44 12.45
N LEU A 158 11.18 -6.04 13.26
CA LEU A 158 10.13 -5.29 13.95
C LEU A 158 10.69 -4.28 14.97
N ASN A 159 11.67 -4.68 15.76
CA ASN A 159 12.23 -3.82 16.81
C ASN A 159 13.06 -2.67 16.22
N LEU A 160 13.99 -2.96 15.33
CA LEU A 160 14.83 -1.94 14.70
C LEU A 160 14.02 -1.05 13.75
N GLY A 161 13.12 -1.63 12.96
CA GLY A 161 12.26 -0.88 12.06
C GLY A 161 11.37 0.12 12.79
N LYS A 162 10.84 -0.24 13.97
CA LYS A 162 10.08 0.68 14.82
C LYS A 162 10.93 1.84 15.31
N ARG A 163 12.15 1.60 15.76
CA ARG A 163 13.09 2.65 16.22
C ARG A 163 13.45 3.59 15.08
N ILE A 164 13.84 3.04 13.91
CA ILE A 164 14.15 3.83 12.73
C ILE A 164 12.93 4.68 12.30
N ARG A 165 11.73 4.10 12.25
CA ARG A 165 10.50 4.82 11.89
C ARG A 165 10.23 6.01 12.81
N GLN A 166 10.59 5.89 14.10
CA GLN A 166 10.39 6.91 15.11
C GLN A 166 11.57 7.88 15.23
N HIS A 167 12.66 7.64 14.52
CA HIS A 167 13.86 8.48 14.57
C HIS A 167 13.54 9.91 14.11
N GLN A 168 14.19 10.91 14.74
CA GLN A 168 13.95 12.34 14.50
C GLN A 168 14.07 12.77 13.03
N LEU A 169 14.93 12.11 12.26
CA LEU A 169 15.10 12.36 10.82
C LEU A 169 13.79 12.19 10.01
N PHE A 170 12.86 11.38 10.51
CA PHE A 170 11.63 11.01 9.79
C PHE A 170 10.36 11.57 10.42
N GLN A 171 10.49 12.35 11.49
CA GLN A 171 9.33 12.94 12.16
C GLN A 171 8.83 14.20 11.44
N PRO A 172 7.52 14.54 11.56
CA PRO A 172 6.49 13.88 12.39
C PRO A 172 5.78 12.71 11.70
N LYS A 173 6.01 12.42 10.41
CA LYS A 173 5.23 11.43 9.63
C LYS A 173 5.70 9.99 9.84
N GLY A 174 6.93 9.80 10.28
CA GLY A 174 7.59 8.50 10.23
C GLY A 174 7.93 8.09 8.80
N ILE A 175 8.44 6.87 8.64
CA ILE A 175 8.85 6.32 7.34
C ILE A 175 8.54 4.81 7.29
N ASN A 176 8.32 4.27 6.10
CA ASN A 176 8.33 2.82 5.90
C ASN A 176 9.77 2.34 5.88
N VAL A 177 10.10 1.33 6.68
CA VAL A 177 11.45 0.79 6.77
C VAL A 177 11.48 -0.56 6.07
N ASN A 178 12.46 -0.73 5.19
CA ASN A 178 12.68 -1.95 4.43
C ASN A 178 14.12 -2.41 4.64
N PHE A 179 14.28 -3.62 5.12
CA PHE A 179 15.56 -4.28 5.21
C PHE A 179 15.75 -5.23 4.04
N TYR A 180 16.96 -5.33 3.53
CA TYR A 180 17.30 -6.28 2.48
C TYR A 180 18.67 -6.89 2.71
N LYS A 181 18.87 -8.07 2.16
CA LYS A 181 20.16 -8.76 2.13
C LYS A 181 20.48 -9.15 0.69
N LEU A 182 21.71 -8.88 0.27
CA LEU A 182 22.19 -9.29 -1.04
C LEU A 182 22.78 -10.70 -0.94
N GLY A 183 22.24 -11.63 -1.72
CA GLY A 183 22.82 -12.94 -1.91
C GLY A 183 24.04 -12.88 -2.84
N THR A 184 24.97 -13.80 -2.66
CA THR A 184 26.20 -13.91 -3.49
C THR A 184 25.91 -14.26 -4.94
N ASP A 185 24.72 -14.75 -5.23
CA ASP A 185 24.22 -15.10 -6.56
C ASP A 185 23.42 -13.95 -7.24
N GLY A 186 23.37 -12.77 -6.60
CA GLY A 186 22.63 -11.61 -7.06
C GLY A 186 21.15 -11.63 -6.68
N THR A 187 20.69 -12.55 -5.85
CA THR A 187 19.35 -12.52 -5.26
C THR A 187 19.24 -11.41 -4.22
N VAL A 188 18.02 -10.93 -3.99
CA VAL A 188 17.70 -9.97 -2.92
C VAL A 188 16.65 -10.62 -2.03
N GLU A 189 16.98 -10.79 -0.78
CA GLU A 189 16.06 -11.18 0.29
C GLU A 189 15.53 -9.91 0.98
N ILE A 190 14.23 -9.84 1.31
CA ILE A 190 13.56 -8.68 1.90
C ILE A 190 12.75 -9.13 3.11
#